data_106fa1c77fb1a01118016a44d23bd608
#
_entry.id   106fa1c77fb1a01118016a44d23bd608
#
_cell.length_a   1.000
_cell.length_b   1.000
_cell.length_c   1.000
_cell.angle_alpha   90.00
_cell.angle_beta   90.00
_cell.angle_gamma   90.00
#
_symmetry.space_group_name_H-M   'P 1'
#
loop_
_entity.id
_entity.type
_entity.pdbx_description
1 polymer ?
#
loop_
_entity_poly.entity_id
_entity_poly.type
_entity_poly.pdbx_seq_one_letter_code
_entity_poly.pdbx_strand_id
1 'polypeptide(L)'
;MANQLDELNPEVREEGLDTNVIVKKIPAQVGAGSKFFEIMLWVCGNLPGVIFLFMKTNAQKHFDQLQQKIQRNASQIDNYLEQRVMVLQNCARLLDKAIDLDKSTFENIAKFRSGNMGDDDAARNELGGQIETISRDINVAVENYPDLQAHREIADAMQQNMYLQREITAARELYNDTIDQWNRDIFAWPTKKIVAAKNGYTTRIPFIASKEIKEKAKSVFF
;
A
#
# COMPACT_ATOMS: atom_id res chain seq x y z
N MET A 1 9.46 -22.19 18.86
CA MET A 1 9.76 -21.60 17.53
C MET A 1 9.64 -20.11 17.70
N ALA A 2 10.68 -19.38 17.29
CA ALA A 2 10.62 -17.93 17.29
C ALA A 2 9.48 -17.47 16.34
N ASN A 3 8.79 -16.44 16.73
CA ASN A 3 7.77 -15.82 15.89
C ASN A 3 8.41 -15.38 14.57
N GLN A 4 7.80 -15.66 13.41
CA GLN A 4 8.36 -15.30 12.11
C GLN A 4 8.36 -13.77 11.88
N LEU A 5 7.47 -13.07 12.58
CA LEU A 5 7.42 -11.61 12.68
C LEU A 5 7.89 -11.25 14.09
N ASP A 6 9.17 -11.52 14.38
CA ASP A 6 9.73 -11.40 15.71
C ASP A 6 9.95 -9.93 16.07
N GLU A 7 9.07 -9.40 16.91
CA GLU A 7 9.20 -8.07 17.51
C GLU A 7 10.08 -8.09 18.77
N LEU A 8 10.50 -9.29 19.24
CA LEU A 8 11.31 -9.43 20.46
C LEU A 8 12.79 -9.13 20.23
N ASN A 9 13.24 -9.12 18.96
CA ASN A 9 14.57 -8.67 18.57
C ASN A 9 14.47 -7.52 17.55
N PRO A 10 13.84 -6.39 17.90
CA PRO A 10 13.96 -5.20 17.09
C PRO A 10 15.44 -4.83 17.05
N GLU A 11 15.97 -4.46 15.88
CA GLU A 11 17.24 -3.75 15.84
C GLU A 11 17.11 -2.58 16.82
N VAL A 12 17.96 -2.61 17.86
CA VAL A 12 17.95 -1.61 18.94
C VAL A 12 18.19 -0.25 18.29
N ARG A 13 17.14 0.53 18.12
CA ARG A 13 17.23 1.91 17.69
C ARG A 13 17.31 2.76 18.95
N GLU A 14 18.32 3.63 19.00
CA GLU A 14 18.56 4.57 20.10
C GLU A 14 17.36 5.52 20.38
N GLU A 15 16.36 5.53 19.49
CA GLU A 15 15.18 6.42 19.55
C GLU A 15 13.92 5.77 20.16
N GLY A 16 14.02 4.60 20.79
CA GLY A 16 12.90 3.93 21.45
C GLY A 16 12.08 3.00 20.55
N LEU A 17 11.12 2.27 21.14
CA LEU A 17 10.21 1.35 20.47
C LEU A 17 9.23 2.12 19.56
N ASP A 18 9.52 2.15 18.28
CA ASP A 18 8.57 2.60 17.26
C ASP A 18 7.82 1.37 16.71
N THR A 19 6.48 1.41 16.71
CA THR A 19 5.66 0.39 16.07
C THR A 19 5.82 0.49 14.55
N ASN A 20 6.82 -0.19 14.02
CA ASN A 20 7.06 -0.24 12.59
C ASN A 20 6.43 -1.48 11.97
N VAL A 21 5.86 -1.32 10.79
CA VAL A 21 5.48 -2.46 9.95
C VAL A 21 6.74 -3.21 9.55
N ILE A 22 6.73 -4.53 9.75
CA ILE A 22 7.87 -5.39 9.40
C ILE A 22 7.98 -5.46 7.87
N VAL A 23 9.04 -4.87 7.33
CA VAL A 23 9.35 -4.84 5.89
C VAL A 23 10.12 -6.11 5.51
N LYS A 24 9.52 -7.28 5.76
CA LYS A 24 10.13 -8.58 5.43
C LYS A 24 9.13 -9.45 4.67
N LYS A 25 9.54 -9.92 3.48
CA LYS A 25 8.77 -10.92 2.71
C LYS A 25 9.10 -12.31 3.24
N ILE A 26 8.12 -13.00 3.80
CA ILE A 26 8.27 -14.34 4.35
C ILE A 26 7.66 -15.34 3.36
N PRO A 27 8.46 -16.29 2.81
CA PRO A 27 7.94 -17.31 1.91
C PRO A 27 7.09 -18.32 2.66
N ALA A 28 5.99 -18.76 2.06
CA ALA A 28 5.24 -19.90 2.53
C ALA A 28 6.05 -21.18 2.32
N GLN A 29 6.33 -21.92 3.39
CA GLN A 29 7.08 -23.17 3.34
C GLN A 29 6.28 -24.31 3.95
N VAL A 30 6.44 -25.50 3.37
CA VAL A 30 5.85 -26.74 3.87
C VAL A 30 6.95 -27.69 4.32
N GLY A 31 6.79 -28.25 5.50
CA GLY A 31 7.67 -29.28 6.03
C GLY A 31 7.35 -30.67 5.46
N ALA A 32 8.18 -31.66 5.82
CA ALA A 32 8.00 -33.07 5.44
C ALA A 32 6.62 -33.64 5.87
N GLY A 33 6.07 -33.18 7.00
CA GLY A 33 4.75 -33.58 7.46
C GLY A 33 3.61 -33.25 6.52
N SER A 34 3.65 -32.11 5.82
CA SER A 34 2.63 -31.76 4.83
C SER A 34 2.73 -32.63 3.57
N LYS A 35 3.95 -33.00 3.17
CA LYS A 35 4.16 -33.95 2.06
C LYS A 35 3.66 -35.35 2.44
N PHE A 36 3.97 -35.81 3.63
CA PHE A 36 3.47 -37.08 4.15
C PHE A 36 1.94 -37.10 4.23
N PHE A 37 1.31 -36.04 4.69
CA PHE A 37 -0.15 -35.91 4.73
C PHE A 37 -0.76 -36.05 3.33
N GLU A 38 -0.19 -35.42 2.32
CA GLU A 38 -0.65 -35.49 0.93
C GLU A 38 -0.52 -36.94 0.39
N ILE A 39 0.59 -37.61 0.65
CA ILE A 39 0.81 -39.02 0.26
C ILE A 39 -0.19 -39.96 0.96
N MET A 40 -0.40 -39.76 2.26
CA MET A 40 -1.34 -40.56 3.05
C MET A 40 -2.77 -40.47 2.49
N LEU A 41 -3.22 -39.30 2.03
CA LEU A 41 -4.55 -39.15 1.42
C LEU A 41 -4.73 -40.00 0.16
N TRP A 42 -3.66 -40.25 -0.60
CA TRP A 42 -3.69 -41.12 -1.75
C TRP A 42 -3.64 -42.61 -1.38
N VAL A 43 -2.95 -42.96 -0.30
CA VAL A 43 -2.83 -44.34 0.19
C VAL A 43 -4.12 -44.82 0.87
N CYS A 44 -4.82 -43.96 1.61
CA CYS A 44 -6.07 -44.26 2.33
C CYS A 44 -7.29 -44.44 1.40
N GLY A 45 -7.09 -44.54 0.10
CA GLY A 45 -8.11 -44.65 -0.92
C GLY A 45 -8.15 -43.45 -1.85
N ASN A 46 -8.33 -43.66 -3.15
CA ASN A 46 -8.27 -42.58 -4.15
C ASN A 46 -9.28 -41.45 -3.92
N LEU A 47 -10.37 -41.71 -3.23
CA LEU A 47 -11.45 -40.71 -3.03
C LEU A 47 -11.03 -39.48 -2.19
N PRO A 48 -10.35 -39.61 -1.04
CA PRO A 48 -9.84 -38.46 -0.29
C PRO A 48 -8.78 -37.65 -1.08
N GLY A 49 -7.94 -38.32 -1.86
CA GLY A 49 -6.94 -37.69 -2.72
C GLY A 49 -7.57 -36.82 -3.80
N VAL A 50 -8.63 -37.32 -4.46
CA VAL A 50 -9.38 -36.53 -5.46
C VAL A 50 -10.07 -35.33 -4.86
N ILE A 51 -10.73 -35.48 -3.70
CA ILE A 51 -11.34 -34.35 -2.99
C ILE A 51 -10.28 -33.28 -2.66
N PHE A 52 -9.12 -33.69 -2.16
CA PHE A 52 -8.03 -32.79 -1.82
C PHE A 52 -7.47 -32.06 -3.06
N LEU A 53 -7.47 -32.71 -4.22
CA LEU A 53 -7.09 -32.09 -5.48
C LEU A 53 -8.06 -30.98 -5.88
N PHE A 54 -9.38 -31.20 -5.75
CA PHE A 54 -10.37 -30.14 -5.95
C PHE A 54 -10.19 -28.98 -4.97
N MET A 55 -9.91 -29.28 -3.69
CA MET A 55 -9.63 -28.25 -2.69
C MET A 55 -8.40 -27.43 -3.07
N LYS A 56 -7.31 -28.04 -3.58
CA LYS A 56 -6.12 -27.33 -4.07
C LYS A 56 -6.43 -26.43 -5.25
N THR A 57 -7.22 -26.92 -6.22
CA THR A 57 -7.65 -26.11 -7.37
C THR A 57 -8.48 -24.91 -6.93
N ASN A 58 -9.38 -25.09 -5.96
CA ASN A 58 -10.16 -23.99 -5.41
C ASN A 58 -9.29 -22.99 -4.63
N ALA A 59 -8.31 -23.47 -3.86
CA ALA A 59 -7.34 -22.62 -3.17
C ALA A 59 -6.48 -21.81 -4.17
N GLN A 60 -6.09 -22.42 -5.30
CA GLN A 60 -5.38 -21.71 -6.36
C GLN A 60 -6.22 -20.56 -6.92
N LYS A 61 -7.48 -20.84 -7.32
CA LYS A 61 -8.42 -19.82 -7.81
C LYS A 61 -8.61 -18.68 -6.79
N HIS A 62 -8.69 -19.02 -5.51
CA HIS A 62 -8.79 -18.01 -4.44
C HIS A 62 -7.57 -17.09 -4.40
N PHE A 63 -6.35 -17.63 -4.51
CA PHE A 63 -5.15 -16.81 -4.56
C PHE A 63 -5.08 -15.93 -5.83
N ASP A 64 -5.48 -16.47 -6.97
CA ASP A 64 -5.54 -15.72 -8.23
C ASP A 64 -6.53 -14.53 -8.11
N GLN A 65 -7.69 -14.77 -7.49
CA GLN A 65 -8.67 -13.72 -7.21
C GLN A 65 -8.12 -12.66 -6.23
N LEU A 66 -7.39 -13.07 -5.18
CA LEU A 66 -6.76 -12.14 -4.26
C LEU A 66 -5.69 -11.29 -4.94
N GLN A 67 -4.87 -11.88 -5.82
CA GLN A 67 -3.87 -11.13 -6.59
C GLN A 67 -4.53 -10.08 -7.47
N GLN A 68 -5.60 -10.44 -8.19
CA GLN A 68 -6.35 -9.49 -9.00
C GLN A 68 -7.00 -8.38 -8.16
N LYS A 69 -7.50 -8.73 -6.95
CA LYS A 69 -8.07 -7.76 -6.03
C LYS A 69 -7.02 -6.78 -5.52
N ILE A 70 -5.83 -7.27 -5.15
CA ILE A 70 -4.68 -6.46 -4.75
C ILE A 70 -4.30 -5.48 -5.87
N GLN A 71 -4.15 -5.97 -7.10
CA GLN A 71 -3.79 -5.15 -8.24
C GLN A 71 -4.86 -4.09 -8.54
N ARG A 72 -6.13 -4.45 -8.49
CA ARG A 72 -7.24 -3.50 -8.67
C ARG A 72 -7.23 -2.40 -7.61
N ASN A 73 -7.04 -2.77 -6.34
CA ASN A 73 -6.98 -1.79 -5.25
C ASN A 73 -5.76 -0.86 -5.38
N ALA A 74 -4.61 -1.38 -5.81
CA ALA A 74 -3.43 -0.59 -6.11
C ALA A 74 -3.70 0.42 -7.25
N SER A 75 -4.30 -0.06 -8.35
CA SER A 75 -4.67 0.81 -9.49
C SER A 75 -5.68 1.90 -9.09
N GLN A 76 -6.58 1.61 -8.16
CA GLN A 76 -7.53 2.61 -7.66
C GLN A 76 -6.81 3.72 -6.87
N ILE A 77 -5.81 3.37 -6.07
CA ILE A 77 -4.96 4.35 -5.37
C ILE A 77 -4.23 5.24 -6.40
N ASP A 78 -3.64 4.64 -7.44
CA ASP A 78 -2.93 5.35 -8.48
C ASP A 78 -3.85 6.35 -9.22
N ASN A 79 -5.08 5.93 -9.54
CA ASN A 79 -6.08 6.81 -10.17
C ASN A 79 -6.41 8.02 -9.29
N TYR A 80 -6.60 7.84 -8.00
CA TYR A 80 -6.88 8.97 -7.09
C TYR A 80 -5.67 9.87 -6.90
N LEU A 81 -4.46 9.31 -6.85
CA LEU A 81 -3.22 10.09 -6.79
C LEU A 81 -3.06 10.94 -8.06
N GLU A 82 -3.30 10.37 -9.25
CA GLU A 82 -3.24 11.09 -10.52
C GLU A 82 -4.25 12.24 -10.56
N GLN A 83 -5.50 11.99 -10.18
CA GLN A 83 -6.52 13.04 -10.12
C GLN A 83 -6.12 14.15 -9.15
N ARG A 84 -5.59 13.81 -7.99
CA ARG A 84 -5.14 14.77 -6.99
C ARG A 84 -4.00 15.64 -7.52
N VAL A 85 -3.05 15.06 -8.24
CA VAL A 85 -1.98 15.79 -8.93
C VAL A 85 -2.54 16.81 -9.91
N MET A 86 -3.52 16.42 -10.75
CA MET A 86 -4.13 17.32 -11.71
C MET A 86 -4.84 18.50 -11.04
N VAL A 87 -5.57 18.26 -9.95
CA VAL A 87 -6.24 19.30 -9.18
C VAL A 87 -5.23 20.29 -8.61
N LEU A 88 -4.15 19.79 -7.98
CA LEU A 88 -3.10 20.64 -7.40
C LEU A 88 -2.32 21.41 -8.47
N GLN A 89 -2.05 20.82 -9.64
CA GLN A 89 -1.43 21.53 -10.76
C GLN A 89 -2.30 22.67 -11.27
N ASN A 90 -3.60 22.46 -11.37
CA ASN A 90 -4.53 23.52 -11.79
C ASN A 90 -4.58 24.62 -10.74
N CYS A 91 -4.62 24.28 -9.46
CA CYS A 91 -4.56 25.24 -8.37
C CYS A 91 -3.25 26.05 -8.39
N ALA A 92 -2.11 25.40 -8.58
CA ALA A 92 -0.81 26.04 -8.68
C ALA A 92 -0.71 27.02 -9.87
N ARG A 93 -1.30 26.69 -11.02
CA ARG A 93 -1.36 27.60 -12.17
C ARG A 93 -2.16 28.86 -11.88
N LEU A 94 -3.24 28.76 -11.10
CA LEU A 94 -4.03 29.91 -10.68
C LEU A 94 -3.24 30.80 -9.70
N LEU A 95 -2.32 30.20 -8.95
CA LEU A 95 -1.49 30.85 -7.95
C LEU A 95 -0.07 31.21 -8.44
N ASP A 96 0.27 30.92 -9.69
CA ASP A 96 1.64 30.99 -10.25
C ASP A 96 2.36 32.34 -10.04
N LYS A 97 1.61 33.42 -9.80
CA LYS A 97 2.13 34.73 -9.45
C LYS A 97 2.42 34.91 -7.94
N ALA A 98 1.92 34.02 -7.10
CA ALA A 98 1.96 34.11 -5.65
C ALA A 98 2.84 33.05 -4.98
N ILE A 99 3.14 31.95 -5.68
CA ILE A 99 3.86 30.82 -5.13
C ILE A 99 5.06 30.49 -6.01
N ASP A 100 6.25 30.55 -5.41
CA ASP A 100 7.48 30.01 -6.04
C ASP A 100 7.54 28.49 -5.78
N LEU A 101 6.69 27.75 -6.52
CA LEU A 101 6.63 26.28 -6.43
C LEU A 101 7.82 25.66 -7.16
N ASP A 102 8.54 24.77 -6.48
CA ASP A 102 9.66 24.05 -7.06
C ASP A 102 9.20 23.19 -8.25
N LYS A 103 9.63 23.59 -9.46
CA LYS A 103 9.33 22.89 -10.71
C LYS A 103 9.78 21.42 -10.68
N SER A 104 10.82 21.09 -9.90
CA SER A 104 11.34 19.72 -9.78
C SER A 104 10.30 18.77 -9.20
N THR A 105 9.44 19.23 -8.31
CA THR A 105 8.39 18.43 -7.69
C THR A 105 7.33 18.03 -8.71
N PHE A 106 6.92 18.94 -9.60
CA PHE A 106 5.98 18.62 -10.69
C PHE A 106 6.60 17.71 -11.74
N GLU A 107 7.89 17.87 -12.04
CA GLU A 107 8.60 17.00 -12.99
C GLU A 107 8.70 15.56 -12.47
N ASN A 108 8.95 15.37 -11.16
CA ASN A 108 8.99 14.05 -10.54
C ASN A 108 7.62 13.37 -10.57
N ILE A 109 6.54 14.11 -10.32
CA ILE A 109 5.17 13.62 -10.44
C ILE A 109 4.84 13.23 -11.89
N ALA A 110 5.28 14.02 -12.87
CA ALA A 110 5.10 13.72 -14.28
C ALA A 110 5.89 12.46 -14.71
N LYS A 111 7.07 12.23 -14.16
CA LYS A 111 7.87 11.00 -14.37
C LYS A 111 7.18 9.76 -13.83
N PHE A 112 6.50 9.84 -12.70
CA PHE A 112 5.69 8.73 -12.17
C PHE A 112 4.58 8.34 -13.14
N ARG A 113 3.88 9.31 -13.72
CA ARG A 113 2.85 9.10 -14.74
C ARG A 113 3.38 8.43 -16.01
N SER A 114 4.65 8.64 -16.36
CA SER A 114 5.27 8.02 -17.53
C SER A 114 5.64 6.54 -17.37
N GLY A 115 5.33 5.92 -16.23
CA GLY A 115 5.61 4.51 -15.95
C GLY A 115 7.08 4.20 -15.67
N ASN A 116 7.94 5.20 -15.55
CA ASN A 116 9.37 5.04 -15.31
C ASN A 116 9.74 4.82 -13.82
N MET A 117 8.80 4.98 -12.92
CA MET A 117 8.97 4.53 -11.53
C MET A 117 8.33 3.16 -11.39
N GLY A 118 9.10 2.19 -10.91
CA GLY A 118 8.66 0.80 -10.77
C GLY A 118 7.31 0.67 -10.05
N ASP A 119 6.58 -0.36 -10.38
CA ASP A 119 5.26 -0.72 -9.84
C ASP A 119 5.35 -1.16 -8.36
N ASP A 120 6.13 -0.41 -7.56
CA ASP A 120 6.44 -0.71 -6.17
C ASP A 120 5.64 0.20 -5.22
N ASP A 121 5.13 -0.41 -4.15
CA ASP A 121 4.38 0.28 -3.09
C ASP A 121 5.20 1.39 -2.40
N ALA A 122 6.53 1.27 -2.40
CA ALA A 122 7.44 2.30 -1.90
C ALA A 122 7.36 3.60 -2.74
N ALA A 123 7.34 3.47 -4.06
CA ALA A 123 7.21 4.61 -4.98
C ALA A 123 5.84 5.32 -4.82
N ARG A 124 4.76 4.55 -4.61
CA ARG A 124 3.42 5.12 -4.31
C ARG A 124 3.40 5.90 -2.99
N ASN A 125 4.10 5.41 -1.97
CA ASN A 125 4.21 6.10 -0.69
C ASN A 125 4.99 7.40 -0.81
N GLU A 126 6.11 7.40 -1.54
CA GLU A 126 6.92 8.58 -1.80
C GLU A 126 6.13 9.65 -2.56
N LEU A 127 5.44 9.25 -3.63
CA LEU A 127 4.57 10.15 -4.39
C LEU A 127 3.48 10.77 -3.48
N GLY A 128 2.84 9.96 -2.64
CA GLY A 128 1.85 10.44 -1.69
C GLY A 128 2.41 11.51 -0.74
N GLY A 129 3.66 11.36 -0.29
CA GLY A 129 4.37 12.34 0.54
C GLY A 129 4.65 13.65 -0.21
N GLN A 130 5.11 13.57 -1.46
CA GLN A 130 5.37 14.75 -2.31
C GLN A 130 4.08 15.53 -2.58
N ILE A 131 2.98 14.85 -2.91
CA ILE A 131 1.67 15.46 -3.12
C ILE A 131 1.18 16.18 -1.85
N GLU A 132 1.43 15.60 -0.68
CA GLU A 132 1.05 16.21 0.60
C GLU A 132 1.83 17.49 0.88
N THR A 133 3.12 17.51 0.54
CA THR A 133 3.96 18.72 0.64
C THR A 133 3.43 19.85 -0.25
N ILE A 134 3.15 19.54 -1.53
CA ILE A 134 2.57 20.51 -2.47
C ILE A 134 1.22 21.03 -1.97
N SER A 135 0.37 20.14 -1.47
CA SER A 135 -0.93 20.53 -0.95
C SER A 135 -0.82 21.51 0.23
N ARG A 136 0.18 21.32 1.08
CA ARG A 136 0.46 22.22 2.22
C ARG A 136 0.97 23.56 1.75
N ASP A 137 1.90 23.60 0.81
CA ASP A 137 2.48 24.84 0.29
C ASP A 137 1.39 25.69 -0.38
N ILE A 138 0.47 25.05 -1.12
CA ILE A 138 -0.71 25.70 -1.68
C ILE A 138 -1.61 26.27 -0.58
N ASN A 139 -1.89 25.51 0.49
CA ASN A 139 -2.70 25.99 1.61
C ASN A 139 -2.08 27.22 2.28
N VAL A 140 -0.78 27.16 2.59
CA VAL A 140 -0.05 28.30 3.19
C VAL A 140 -0.12 29.53 2.30
N ALA A 141 0.01 29.36 0.99
CA ALA A 141 -0.09 30.48 0.06
C ALA A 141 -1.50 31.07 0.02
N VAL A 142 -2.53 30.23 0.01
CA VAL A 142 -3.93 30.69 0.05
C VAL A 142 -4.24 31.42 1.37
N GLU A 143 -3.68 30.97 2.50
CA GLU A 143 -3.83 31.63 3.80
C GLU A 143 -3.12 33.00 3.84
N ASN A 144 -1.95 33.11 3.22
CA ASN A 144 -1.18 34.37 3.17
C ASN A 144 -1.78 35.43 2.25
N TYR A 145 -2.64 35.03 1.29
CA TYR A 145 -3.26 35.91 0.32
C TYR A 145 -4.79 35.78 0.37
N PRO A 146 -5.46 36.46 1.32
CA PRO A 146 -6.90 36.34 1.54
C PRO A 146 -7.74 36.75 0.32
N ASP A 147 -7.24 37.59 -0.56
CA ASP A 147 -7.90 37.94 -1.83
C ASP A 147 -8.03 36.73 -2.76
N LEU A 148 -7.12 35.74 -2.66
CA LEU A 148 -7.16 34.50 -3.42
C LEU A 148 -8.22 33.52 -2.88
N GLN A 149 -8.58 33.61 -1.60
CA GLN A 149 -9.68 32.82 -1.04
C GLN A 149 -11.04 33.21 -1.62
N ALA A 150 -11.16 34.46 -2.10
CA ALA A 150 -12.35 34.94 -2.79
C ALA A 150 -12.55 34.31 -4.18
N HIS A 151 -11.50 33.70 -4.76
CA HIS A 151 -11.60 33.00 -6.04
C HIS A 151 -12.26 31.62 -5.86
N ARG A 152 -13.49 31.51 -6.29
CA ARG A 152 -14.30 30.29 -6.20
C ARG A 152 -13.58 29.06 -6.78
N GLU A 153 -12.83 29.21 -7.83
CA GLU A 153 -12.10 28.15 -8.50
C GLU A 153 -11.02 27.51 -7.61
N ILE A 154 -10.33 28.33 -6.79
CA ILE A 154 -9.33 27.85 -5.84
C ILE A 154 -10.01 27.12 -4.68
N ALA A 155 -11.10 27.68 -4.14
CA ALA A 155 -11.86 27.05 -3.07
C ALA A 155 -12.41 25.68 -3.51
N ASP A 156 -12.98 25.58 -4.72
CA ASP A 156 -13.49 24.35 -5.30
C ASP A 156 -12.36 23.32 -5.51
N ALA A 157 -11.19 23.74 -6.00
CA ALA A 157 -10.02 22.88 -6.18
C ALA A 157 -9.51 22.33 -4.83
N MET A 158 -9.46 23.16 -3.79
CA MET A 158 -9.04 22.73 -2.45
C MET A 158 -10.05 21.77 -1.82
N GLN A 159 -11.34 21.98 -2.01
CA GLN A 159 -12.38 21.04 -1.58
C GLN A 159 -12.24 19.69 -2.29
N GLN A 160 -12.01 19.70 -3.60
CA GLN A 160 -11.76 18.49 -4.38
C GLN A 160 -10.48 17.77 -3.94
N ASN A 161 -9.41 18.49 -3.64
CA ASN A 161 -8.18 17.94 -3.09
C ASN A 161 -8.42 17.21 -1.75
N MET A 162 -9.19 17.82 -0.83
CA MET A 162 -9.56 17.18 0.44
C MET A 162 -10.42 15.93 0.24
N TYR A 163 -11.35 15.96 -0.71
CA TYR A 163 -12.16 14.79 -1.06
C TYR A 163 -11.27 13.65 -1.56
N LEU A 164 -10.38 13.93 -2.53
CA LEU A 164 -9.47 12.92 -3.08
C LEU A 164 -8.53 12.35 -2.01
N GLN A 165 -8.09 13.15 -1.04
CA GLN A 165 -7.28 12.67 0.08
C GLN A 165 -8.03 11.64 0.93
N ARG A 166 -9.33 11.85 1.17
CA ARG A 166 -10.17 10.87 1.89
C ARG A 166 -10.34 9.58 1.09
N GLU A 167 -10.55 9.70 -0.23
CA GLU A 167 -10.68 8.54 -1.11
C GLU A 167 -9.37 7.72 -1.17
N ILE A 168 -8.21 8.38 -1.20
CA ILE A 168 -6.89 7.73 -1.15
C ILE A 168 -6.74 6.97 0.18
N THR A 169 -7.14 7.57 1.30
CA THR A 169 -7.07 6.91 2.61
C THR A 169 -7.95 5.66 2.64
N ALA A 170 -9.19 5.77 2.20
CA ALA A 170 -10.12 4.63 2.13
C ALA A 170 -9.60 3.52 1.17
N ALA A 171 -9.04 3.90 0.02
CA ALA A 171 -8.47 2.95 -0.92
C ALA A 171 -7.23 2.23 -0.35
N ARG A 172 -6.40 2.92 0.45
CA ARG A 172 -5.26 2.32 1.17
C ARG A 172 -5.71 1.34 2.25
N GLU A 173 -6.79 1.64 2.97
CA GLU A 173 -7.38 0.72 3.94
C GLU A 173 -7.86 -0.57 3.26
N LEU A 174 -8.62 -0.46 2.16
CA LEU A 174 -9.06 -1.63 1.37
C LEU A 174 -7.90 -2.45 0.81
N TYR A 175 -6.83 -1.79 0.39
CA TYR A 175 -5.61 -2.46 -0.04
C TYR A 175 -4.98 -3.23 1.12
N ASN A 176 -4.79 -2.60 2.27
CA ASN A 176 -4.20 -3.21 3.46
C ASN A 176 -5.03 -4.39 3.97
N ASP A 177 -6.35 -4.29 3.98
CA ASP A 177 -7.24 -5.41 4.32
C ASP A 177 -7.04 -6.61 3.39
N THR A 178 -6.85 -6.33 2.09
CA THR A 178 -6.61 -7.39 1.11
C THR A 178 -5.23 -8.02 1.28
N ILE A 179 -4.21 -7.23 1.63
CA ILE A 179 -2.86 -7.70 1.97
C ILE A 179 -2.90 -8.55 3.24
N ASP A 180 -3.64 -8.12 4.27
CA ASP A 180 -3.80 -8.89 5.50
C ASP A 180 -4.48 -10.24 5.23
N GLN A 181 -5.53 -10.26 4.42
CA GLN A 181 -6.16 -11.50 3.98
C GLN A 181 -5.18 -12.40 3.22
N TRP A 182 -4.37 -11.86 2.30
CA TRP A 182 -3.32 -12.59 1.60
C TRP A 182 -2.32 -13.20 2.57
N ASN A 183 -1.79 -12.39 3.48
CA ASN A 183 -0.77 -12.80 4.45
C ASN A 183 -1.27 -13.90 5.40
N ARG A 184 -2.52 -13.86 5.81
CA ARG A 184 -3.14 -14.96 6.59
C ARG A 184 -3.32 -16.23 5.77
N ASP A 185 -3.80 -16.08 4.53
CA ASP A 185 -4.18 -17.21 3.69
C ASP A 185 -2.99 -18.05 3.23
N ILE A 186 -1.83 -17.44 2.96
CA ILE A 186 -0.63 -18.17 2.55
C ILE A 186 -0.11 -19.12 3.64
N PHE A 187 -0.48 -18.91 4.91
CA PHE A 187 -0.12 -19.79 6.03
C PHE A 187 -1.25 -20.71 6.47
N ALA A 188 -2.46 -20.60 5.91
CA ALA A 188 -3.60 -21.41 6.29
C ALA A 188 -3.43 -22.87 5.84
N TRP A 189 -3.16 -23.74 6.81
CA TRP A 189 -3.01 -25.17 6.59
C TRP A 189 -4.39 -25.88 6.49
N PRO A 190 -4.55 -27.00 5.76
CA PRO A 190 -3.51 -27.68 4.95
C PRO A 190 -3.41 -27.13 3.53
N THR A 191 -4.51 -26.86 2.87
CA THR A 191 -4.63 -26.70 1.43
C THR A 191 -3.97 -25.42 0.92
N LYS A 192 -4.32 -24.28 1.51
CA LYS A 192 -3.81 -22.96 1.09
C LYS A 192 -2.31 -22.87 1.27
N LYS A 193 -1.78 -23.33 2.42
CA LYS A 193 -0.33 -23.33 2.68
C LYS A 193 0.45 -24.21 1.70
N ILE A 194 -0.07 -25.37 1.35
CA ILE A 194 0.57 -26.27 0.38
C ILE A 194 0.60 -25.65 -1.01
N VAL A 195 -0.50 -25.02 -1.44
CA VAL A 195 -0.60 -24.32 -2.72
C VAL A 195 0.32 -23.10 -2.74
N ALA A 196 0.32 -22.30 -1.69
CA ALA A 196 1.19 -21.13 -1.57
C ALA A 196 2.68 -21.50 -1.66
N ALA A 197 3.09 -22.55 -0.94
CA ALA A 197 4.48 -23.04 -0.98
C ALA A 197 4.87 -23.57 -2.36
N LYS A 198 3.96 -24.29 -3.04
CA LYS A 198 4.18 -24.80 -4.41
C LYS A 198 4.42 -23.68 -5.41
N ASN A 199 3.69 -22.57 -5.26
CA ASN A 199 3.79 -21.39 -6.13
C ASN A 199 4.86 -20.39 -5.68
N GLY A 200 5.57 -20.63 -4.58
CA GLY A 200 6.57 -19.73 -4.06
C GLY A 200 6.03 -18.40 -3.54
N TYR A 201 4.76 -18.39 -3.07
CA TYR A 201 4.13 -17.17 -2.56
C TYR A 201 4.77 -16.69 -1.27
N THR A 202 4.92 -15.37 -1.15
CA THR A 202 5.50 -14.69 0.01
C THR A 202 4.49 -13.72 0.60
N THR A 203 4.71 -13.30 1.84
CA THR A 203 3.96 -12.18 2.43
C THR A 203 4.17 -10.91 1.61
N ARG A 204 3.16 -10.05 1.63
CA ARG A 204 3.20 -8.69 1.07
C ARG A 204 3.23 -7.66 2.18
N ILE A 205 3.80 -6.51 1.88
CA ILE A 205 3.97 -5.41 2.83
C ILE A 205 2.79 -4.45 2.64
N PRO A 206 2.04 -4.10 3.70
CA PRO A 206 0.97 -3.12 3.62
C PRO A 206 1.50 -1.70 3.43
N PHE A 207 0.65 -0.78 3.01
CA PHE A 207 0.96 0.65 3.02
C PHE A 207 1.21 1.14 4.44
N ILE A 208 2.27 1.92 4.61
CA ILE A 208 2.67 2.55 5.87
C ILE A 208 2.79 4.06 5.68
N ALA A 209 2.63 4.83 6.76
CA ALA A 209 2.92 6.25 6.73
C ALA A 209 4.41 6.50 6.45
N SER A 210 4.72 7.52 5.66
CA SER A 210 6.10 7.90 5.36
C SER A 210 6.85 8.28 6.65
N LYS A 211 8.19 8.14 6.66
CA LYS A 211 9.03 8.53 7.80
C LYS A 211 8.81 10.00 8.16
N GLU A 212 8.69 10.89 7.17
CA GLU A 212 8.46 12.33 7.38
C GLU A 212 7.17 12.62 8.14
N ILE A 213 6.07 11.89 7.82
CA ILE A 213 4.81 12.05 8.54
C ILE A 213 4.94 11.56 9.98
N LYS A 214 5.64 10.43 10.19
CA LYS A 214 5.91 9.91 11.54
C LYS A 214 6.79 10.85 12.35
N GLU A 215 7.85 11.40 11.76
CA GLU A 215 8.73 12.35 12.42
C GLU A 215 8.00 13.66 12.76
N LYS A 216 7.19 14.18 11.84
CA LYS A 216 6.34 15.34 12.11
C LYS A 216 5.32 15.08 13.23
N ALA A 217 4.71 13.89 13.27
CA ALA A 217 3.82 13.51 14.35
C ALA A 217 4.53 13.45 15.73
N LYS A 218 5.84 13.15 15.74
CA LYS A 218 6.66 13.17 16.96
C LYS A 218 7.17 14.56 17.34
N SER A 219 7.39 15.43 16.36
CA SER A 219 8.03 16.74 16.55
C SER A 219 7.05 17.87 16.89
N VAL A 220 5.77 17.61 16.92
CA VAL A 220 4.78 18.66 17.17
C VAL A 220 4.22 18.58 18.54
N PHE A 221 4.20 19.71 19.13
CA PHE A 221 3.33 20.27 20.18
C PHE A 221 4.03 20.84 21.39
N PHE A 222 5.13 21.58 21.17
CA PHE A 222 5.40 22.67 22.15
C PHE A 222 6.18 23.80 21.47
#